data_a291e35cb9449dab733b7c05a404f984
#
_entry.id   a291e35cb9449dab733b7c05a404f984
#
_cell.length_a   1.000
_cell.length_b   1.000
_cell.length_c   1.000
_cell.angle_alpha   90.00
_cell.angle_beta   90.00
_cell.angle_gamma   90.00
#
_symmetry.space_group_name_H-M   'P 1'
#
loop_
_entity.id
_entity.type
_entity.pdbx_description
1 polymer ?
#
loop_
_entity_poly.entity_id
_entity_poly.type
_entity_poly.pdbx_seq_one_letter_code
_entity_poly.pdbx_strand_id
1 'polypeptide(L)'
;MRLPRQFFHLLLLFLSAALPSPADSSTHPFLDKSRPICWNRLTPDRLEPDIREAMRLTRSAVEEISRLQPEEMTYENTFGALECSNDLLMEGMRKAYVLKSLCDSAELRKAMDSVAPRVSAFLSSVTKDQALWNVLKIAEERLRQTNPGPEQKRYMELTMQSFRDNGADLPPDKRARLEVIDRELTLASQRFNNLYMDARKSWTWTVRDAAFLEGIDNNALQQAREEFQSRSPGHSGPGWTFTLDSAASARVMEKAHREECRKDLWEHLQTVATGACDTEPVIREILSLRREKAHLCGYGTYPDYALRESMAGNGENAMKFVNELLDKVKAPFFREMEALRRLKARLTRQENARLNPWDVAYYTSLQAKEQFRLDQEELRRYFPLPRVLDGLFSLAEQLYGIRVAEVPAGEGAGAVGTWHPDVRFFTIEDVRGNRLGSFYLDLFSRKSKRAGAWMNALDTGSPATRENPGKPRLGMVCLNLHPSAEGAAVLLSHQETRILFHEFGHLLHLMFTRVSTPSLAGTSVPRDFVEVPSQFMENWCWHPDVLKSFARHEKTGLPIPEEMLRSLDASRGNTPALALAGQLLYAKMDLAVHTLSLIHISEPTRLRC
;
A
#
# COMPACT_ATOMS: atom_id res chain seq x y z
N MET A 1 -13.70 60.63 35.00
CA MET A 1 -13.52 61.19 33.64
C MET A 1 -13.72 60.04 32.65
N ARG A 2 -14.88 59.99 32.00
CA ARG A 2 -15.29 58.92 31.06
C ARG A 2 -14.75 59.32 29.68
N LEU A 3 -13.98 58.44 29.00
CA LEU A 3 -13.63 58.56 27.58
C LEU A 3 -14.41 57.49 26.77
N PRO A 4 -14.83 57.78 25.53
CA PRO A 4 -16.00 57.15 24.93
C PRO A 4 -15.68 55.85 24.17
N ARG A 5 -16.68 54.96 24.25
CA ARG A 5 -16.77 53.69 23.51
C ARG A 5 -17.10 53.93 22.03
N GLN A 6 -16.16 54.35 21.19
CA GLN A 6 -16.41 54.47 19.73
C GLN A 6 -15.23 54.10 18.84
N PHE A 7 -14.23 53.38 19.34
CA PHE A 7 -13.08 52.94 18.51
C PHE A 7 -12.90 51.42 18.36
N PHE A 8 -13.91 50.66 18.65
CA PHE A 8 -13.84 49.19 18.58
C PHE A 8 -14.67 48.56 17.45
N HIS A 9 -15.16 49.32 16.49
CA HIS A 9 -16.02 48.81 15.40
C HIS A 9 -15.39 49.01 13.97
N LEU A 10 -14.12 49.32 13.86
CA LEU A 10 -13.48 49.48 12.52
C LEU A 10 -12.31 48.54 12.25
N LEU A 11 -12.13 47.47 13.03
CA LEU A 11 -11.08 46.48 12.84
C LEU A 11 -11.59 45.07 12.57
N LEU A 12 -12.83 44.90 12.16
CA LEU A 12 -13.49 43.60 11.88
C LEU A 12 -13.99 43.49 10.42
N LEU A 13 -13.56 44.38 9.52
CA LEU A 13 -14.05 44.43 8.14
C LEU A 13 -12.98 44.19 7.04
N PHE A 14 -11.77 43.72 7.38
CA PHE A 14 -10.75 43.40 6.38
C PHE A 14 -10.02 42.09 6.64
N LEU A 15 -10.74 41.00 6.88
CA LEU A 15 -10.22 39.62 6.83
C LEU A 15 -11.28 38.64 6.38
N SER A 16 -12.10 39.03 5.41
CA SER A 16 -12.73 38.07 4.50
C SER A 16 -11.97 38.17 3.17
N ALA A 17 -10.72 37.73 3.13
CA ALA A 17 -10.18 37.18 1.91
C ALA A 17 -11.15 36.04 1.56
N ALA A 18 -12.00 36.28 0.59
CA ALA A 18 -12.98 35.32 0.12
C ALA A 18 -12.21 34.06 -0.29
N LEU A 19 -12.26 33.05 0.60
CA LEU A 19 -12.11 31.67 0.12
C LEU A 19 -13.01 31.58 -1.11
N PRO A 20 -12.51 31.09 -2.26
CA PRO A 20 -13.34 30.96 -3.45
C PRO A 20 -14.61 30.26 -3.02
N SER A 21 -15.75 30.85 -3.38
CA SER A 21 -17.08 30.31 -3.13
C SER A 21 -17.05 28.80 -3.39
N PRO A 22 -17.50 27.93 -2.47
CA PRO A 22 -17.44 26.50 -2.69
C PRO A 22 -18.05 26.24 -4.07
N ALA A 23 -17.26 25.62 -4.96
CA ALA A 23 -17.71 25.25 -6.30
C ALA A 23 -19.07 24.60 -6.13
N ASP A 24 -20.08 25.09 -6.87
CA ASP A 24 -21.46 24.63 -6.71
C ASP A 24 -21.48 23.11 -6.73
N SER A 25 -21.68 22.48 -5.58
CA SER A 25 -21.59 21.03 -5.38
C SER A 25 -22.58 20.26 -6.26
N SER A 26 -23.55 20.97 -6.84
CA SER A 26 -24.49 20.41 -7.81
C SER A 26 -23.84 20.21 -9.19
N THR A 27 -22.85 21.02 -9.56
CA THR A 27 -22.20 21.00 -10.87
C THR A 27 -20.91 20.20 -10.93
N HIS A 28 -20.18 20.07 -9.78
CA HIS A 28 -18.87 19.43 -9.69
C HIS A 28 -18.83 18.33 -8.62
N PRO A 29 -19.42 17.13 -8.89
CA PRO A 29 -19.57 16.08 -7.88
C PRO A 29 -18.24 15.51 -7.36
N PHE A 30 -17.16 15.47 -8.15
CA PHE A 30 -15.86 15.02 -7.67
C PHE A 30 -15.24 16.01 -6.67
N LEU A 31 -15.60 17.29 -6.72
CA LEU A 31 -15.10 18.33 -5.82
C LEU A 31 -15.97 18.55 -4.58
N ASP A 32 -17.11 17.86 -4.50
CA ASP A 32 -18.03 17.95 -3.36
C ASP A 32 -17.39 17.36 -2.10
N LYS A 33 -17.15 18.17 -1.08
CA LYS A 33 -16.58 17.75 0.22
C LYS A 33 -17.60 17.26 1.23
N SER A 34 -18.88 17.12 0.84
CA SER A 34 -19.91 16.59 1.72
C SER A 34 -19.62 15.14 2.15
N ARG A 35 -20.04 14.81 3.36
CA ARG A 35 -19.90 13.46 3.93
C ARG A 35 -21.24 13.00 4.51
N PRO A 36 -21.65 11.74 4.25
CA PRO A 36 -20.98 10.72 3.42
C PRO A 36 -20.94 11.09 1.93
N ILE A 37 -20.02 10.44 1.19
CA ILE A 37 -19.80 10.71 -0.24
C ILE A 37 -20.99 10.20 -1.07
N CYS A 38 -21.48 11.02 -2.00
CA CYS A 38 -22.55 10.64 -2.95
C CYS A 38 -21.94 9.90 -4.16
N TRP A 39 -21.60 8.63 -4.01
CA TRP A 39 -20.92 7.83 -5.01
C TRP A 39 -21.65 7.72 -6.36
N ASN A 40 -22.98 7.67 -6.34
CA ASN A 40 -23.83 7.57 -7.55
C ASN A 40 -23.78 8.81 -8.44
N ARG A 41 -23.26 9.95 -7.97
CA ARG A 41 -23.06 11.17 -8.76
C ARG A 41 -21.70 11.22 -9.46
N LEU A 42 -20.77 10.32 -9.12
CA LEU A 42 -19.40 10.30 -9.61
C LEU A 42 -19.31 9.48 -10.90
N THR A 43 -19.67 10.10 -12.01
CA THR A 43 -19.66 9.45 -13.34
C THR A 43 -18.41 9.83 -14.14
N PRO A 44 -17.89 8.96 -15.03
CA PRO A 44 -16.66 9.19 -15.78
C PRO A 44 -16.63 10.50 -16.60
N ASP A 45 -17.77 10.93 -17.12
CA ASP A 45 -17.93 12.17 -17.90
C ASP A 45 -17.74 13.44 -17.07
N ARG A 46 -17.96 13.35 -15.75
CA ARG A 46 -17.76 14.46 -14.82
C ARG A 46 -16.31 14.64 -14.38
N LEU A 47 -15.50 13.61 -14.49
CA LEU A 47 -14.14 13.63 -13.96
C LEU A 47 -13.27 14.72 -14.58
N GLU A 48 -13.20 14.81 -15.91
CA GLU A 48 -12.33 15.78 -16.59
C GLU A 48 -12.74 17.24 -16.34
N PRO A 49 -14.03 17.63 -16.45
CA PRO A 49 -14.45 19.00 -16.11
C PRO A 49 -14.13 19.38 -14.66
N ASP A 50 -14.40 18.50 -13.71
CA ASP A 50 -14.18 18.76 -12.29
C ASP A 50 -12.70 18.93 -11.97
N ILE A 51 -11.84 18.05 -12.47
CA ILE A 51 -10.40 18.14 -12.24
C ILE A 51 -9.79 19.35 -12.92
N ARG A 52 -10.29 19.75 -14.10
CA ARG A 52 -9.87 20.99 -14.76
C ARG A 52 -10.19 22.21 -13.91
N GLU A 53 -11.37 22.26 -13.34
CA GLU A 53 -11.76 23.35 -12.43
C GLU A 53 -10.92 23.36 -11.16
N ALA A 54 -10.68 22.20 -10.54
CA ALA A 54 -9.78 22.09 -9.38
C ALA A 54 -8.36 22.60 -9.69
N MET A 55 -7.79 22.22 -10.84
CA MET A 55 -6.48 22.71 -11.28
C MET A 55 -6.47 24.24 -11.49
N ARG A 56 -7.57 24.82 -12.02
CA ARG A 56 -7.71 26.27 -12.17
C ARG A 56 -7.71 26.99 -10.82
N LEU A 57 -8.47 26.46 -9.85
CA LEU A 57 -8.54 27.02 -8.49
C LEU A 57 -7.18 26.90 -7.77
N THR A 58 -6.53 25.75 -7.87
CA THR A 58 -5.17 25.56 -7.31
C THR A 58 -4.19 26.58 -7.90
N ARG A 59 -4.22 26.79 -9.23
CA ARG A 59 -3.35 27.75 -9.88
C ARG A 59 -3.58 29.18 -9.37
N SER A 60 -4.85 29.60 -9.26
CA SER A 60 -5.20 30.92 -8.71
C SER A 60 -4.65 31.11 -7.30
N ALA A 61 -4.81 30.10 -6.42
CA ALA A 61 -4.27 30.16 -5.06
C ALA A 61 -2.73 30.25 -5.03
N VAL A 62 -2.04 29.48 -5.88
CA VAL A 62 -0.58 29.54 -6.01
C VAL A 62 -0.12 30.93 -6.49
N GLU A 63 -0.82 31.51 -7.46
CA GLU A 63 -0.50 32.88 -7.95
C GLU A 63 -0.73 33.93 -6.86
N GLU A 64 -1.76 33.81 -6.04
CA GLU A 64 -2.00 34.71 -4.90
C GLU A 64 -0.88 34.63 -3.87
N ILE A 65 -0.45 33.42 -3.49
CA ILE A 65 0.70 33.20 -2.60
C ILE A 65 1.96 33.83 -3.20
N SER A 66 2.19 33.65 -4.49
CA SER A 66 3.39 34.12 -5.18
C SER A 66 3.52 35.65 -5.27
N ARG A 67 2.43 36.40 -4.99
CA ARG A 67 2.40 37.89 -5.01
C ARG A 67 2.57 38.51 -3.62
N LEU A 68 2.62 37.70 -2.55
CA LEU A 68 2.74 38.22 -1.18
C LEU A 68 4.03 39.00 -0.98
N GLN A 69 3.90 40.15 -0.32
CA GLN A 69 5.05 40.94 0.10
C GLN A 69 5.63 40.41 1.41
N PRO A 70 6.93 40.52 1.65
CA PRO A 70 7.58 39.97 2.83
C PRO A 70 6.90 40.35 4.16
N GLU A 71 6.40 41.57 4.27
CA GLU A 71 5.78 42.11 5.48
C GLU A 71 4.44 41.47 5.81
N GLU A 72 3.75 40.93 4.80
CA GLU A 72 2.42 40.29 4.91
C GLU A 72 2.49 38.81 5.20
N MET A 73 3.67 38.16 5.06
CA MET A 73 3.84 36.73 5.11
C MET A 73 3.62 36.20 6.53
N THR A 74 2.62 35.32 6.68
CA THR A 74 2.33 34.50 7.87
C THR A 74 2.36 33.02 7.48
N TYR A 75 2.33 32.11 8.45
CA TYR A 75 2.20 30.68 8.16
C TYR A 75 0.90 30.39 7.39
N GLU A 76 -0.21 31.01 7.82
CA GLU A 76 -1.55 30.77 7.29
C GLU A 76 -1.68 31.17 5.83
N ASN A 77 -1.10 32.31 5.41
CA ASN A 77 -1.22 32.78 4.03
C ASN A 77 -0.10 32.31 3.09
N THR A 78 0.90 31.59 3.61
CA THR A 78 1.99 30.98 2.83
C THR A 78 1.87 29.45 2.84
N PHE A 79 2.53 28.78 3.77
CA PHE A 79 2.53 27.30 3.87
C PHE A 79 1.13 26.73 4.10
N GLY A 80 0.31 27.32 4.97
CA GLY A 80 -1.06 26.91 5.21
C GLY A 80 -1.95 27.07 3.97
N ALA A 81 -1.82 28.22 3.27
CA ALA A 81 -2.55 28.45 2.03
C ALA A 81 -2.11 27.46 0.92
N LEU A 82 -0.82 27.14 0.84
CA LEU A 82 -0.29 26.16 -0.11
C LEU A 82 -0.85 24.76 0.16
N GLU A 83 -0.91 24.32 1.42
CA GLU A 83 -1.53 23.03 1.81
C GLU A 83 -2.99 22.99 1.35
N CYS A 84 -3.77 24.03 1.64
CA CYS A 84 -5.17 24.11 1.27
C CYS A 84 -5.40 24.26 -0.24
N SER A 85 -4.43 24.78 -1.00
CA SER A 85 -4.57 25.07 -2.43
C SER A 85 -4.90 23.81 -3.25
N ASN A 86 -4.37 22.66 -2.84
CA ASN A 86 -4.53 21.38 -3.53
C ASN A 86 -5.74 20.56 -3.07
N ASP A 87 -6.45 20.98 -2.04
CA ASP A 87 -7.49 20.19 -1.37
C ASP A 87 -8.57 19.67 -2.32
N LEU A 88 -9.11 20.50 -3.19
CA LEU A 88 -10.15 20.12 -4.14
C LEU A 88 -9.62 19.19 -5.22
N LEU A 89 -8.41 19.44 -5.70
CA LEU A 89 -7.75 18.58 -6.70
C LEU A 89 -7.49 17.19 -6.12
N MET A 90 -6.96 17.12 -4.90
CA MET A 90 -6.69 15.85 -4.24
C MET A 90 -7.96 15.10 -3.85
N GLU A 91 -9.03 15.82 -3.46
CA GLU A 91 -10.35 15.23 -3.21
C GLU A 91 -10.92 14.56 -4.46
N GLY A 92 -10.92 15.26 -5.59
CA GLY A 92 -11.41 14.73 -6.86
C GLY A 92 -10.61 13.52 -7.35
N MET A 93 -9.29 13.62 -7.32
CA MET A 93 -8.40 12.52 -7.72
C MET A 93 -8.53 11.31 -6.80
N ARG A 94 -8.66 11.50 -5.50
CA ARG A 94 -8.86 10.43 -4.52
C ARG A 94 -10.12 9.62 -4.81
N LYS A 95 -11.25 10.29 -5.03
CA LYS A 95 -12.51 9.65 -5.43
C LYS A 95 -12.37 8.87 -6.74
N ALA A 96 -11.71 9.46 -7.73
CA ALA A 96 -11.47 8.82 -9.01
C ALA A 96 -10.60 7.55 -8.89
N TYR A 97 -9.52 7.59 -8.09
CA TYR A 97 -8.68 6.41 -7.82
C TYR A 97 -9.43 5.32 -7.03
N VAL A 98 -10.30 5.72 -6.09
CA VAL A 98 -11.16 4.77 -5.36
C VAL A 98 -12.09 4.06 -6.32
N LEU A 99 -12.82 4.79 -7.17
CA LEU A 99 -13.71 4.19 -8.18
C LEU A 99 -12.94 3.29 -9.15
N LYS A 100 -11.76 3.72 -9.63
CA LYS A 100 -10.91 2.88 -10.49
C LYS A 100 -10.48 1.58 -9.79
N SER A 101 -10.27 1.60 -8.48
CA SER A 101 -9.87 0.42 -7.72
C SER A 101 -11.04 -0.53 -7.40
N LEU A 102 -12.26 -0.02 -7.34
CA LEU A 102 -13.43 -0.75 -6.83
C LEU A 102 -14.53 -1.00 -7.88
N CYS A 103 -14.64 -0.12 -8.86
CA CYS A 103 -15.67 -0.13 -9.89
C CYS A 103 -15.07 0.15 -11.27
N ASP A 104 -13.96 -0.53 -11.58
CA ASP A 104 -13.22 -0.32 -12.83
C ASP A 104 -14.10 -0.54 -14.06
N SER A 105 -14.11 0.44 -14.97
CA SER A 105 -14.78 0.37 -16.26
C SER A 105 -13.91 0.94 -17.39
N ALA A 106 -14.21 0.62 -18.63
CA ALA A 106 -13.48 1.11 -19.79
C ALA A 106 -13.56 2.65 -19.90
N GLU A 107 -14.73 3.21 -19.59
CA GLU A 107 -15.00 4.66 -19.62
C GLU A 107 -14.19 5.37 -18.53
N LEU A 108 -14.17 4.81 -17.31
CA LEU A 108 -13.40 5.38 -16.19
C LEU A 108 -11.90 5.30 -16.46
N ARG A 109 -11.41 4.19 -17.00
CA ARG A 109 -10.00 4.06 -17.41
C ARG A 109 -9.63 5.14 -18.42
N LYS A 110 -10.44 5.32 -19.48
CA LYS A 110 -10.21 6.34 -20.51
C LYS A 110 -10.18 7.75 -19.91
N ALA A 111 -11.10 8.08 -19.01
CA ALA A 111 -11.14 9.37 -18.33
C ALA A 111 -9.88 9.57 -17.45
N MET A 112 -9.49 8.56 -16.67
CA MET A 112 -8.28 8.60 -15.83
C MET A 112 -6.99 8.71 -16.65
N ASP A 113 -6.89 8.01 -17.78
CA ASP A 113 -5.72 8.07 -18.67
C ASP A 113 -5.55 9.46 -19.30
N SER A 114 -6.65 10.19 -19.52
CA SER A 114 -6.62 11.60 -19.95
C SER A 114 -6.22 12.55 -18.82
N VAL A 115 -6.73 12.34 -17.61
CA VAL A 115 -6.64 13.28 -16.49
C VAL A 115 -5.35 13.12 -15.68
N ALA A 116 -4.98 11.89 -15.33
CA ALA A 116 -3.88 11.66 -14.38
C ALA A 116 -2.51 12.21 -14.85
N PRO A 117 -2.09 12.07 -16.13
CA PRO A 117 -0.85 12.69 -16.60
C PRO A 117 -0.85 14.22 -16.52
N ARG A 118 -2.00 14.85 -16.79
CA ARG A 118 -2.16 16.31 -16.73
C ARG A 118 -2.07 16.83 -15.30
N VAL A 119 -2.68 16.11 -14.34
CA VAL A 119 -2.57 16.43 -12.91
C VAL A 119 -1.12 16.28 -12.44
N SER A 120 -0.44 15.19 -12.82
CA SER A 120 0.97 14.98 -12.47
C SER A 120 1.86 16.10 -13.02
N ALA A 121 1.70 16.49 -14.28
CA ALA A 121 2.44 17.57 -14.89
C ALA A 121 2.15 18.92 -14.21
N PHE A 122 0.89 19.17 -13.87
CA PHE A 122 0.48 20.38 -13.16
C PHE A 122 1.10 20.48 -11.76
N LEU A 123 1.01 19.43 -10.94
CA LEU A 123 1.63 19.41 -9.60
C LEU A 123 3.15 19.57 -9.67
N SER A 124 3.79 18.95 -10.66
CA SER A 124 5.21 19.15 -10.93
C SER A 124 5.53 20.61 -11.31
N SER A 125 4.65 21.31 -12.04
CA SER A 125 4.84 22.72 -12.39
C SER A 125 4.75 23.63 -11.16
N VAL A 126 3.90 23.31 -10.19
CA VAL A 126 3.79 24.07 -8.93
C VAL A 126 5.09 24.00 -8.12
N THR A 127 5.69 22.82 -7.98
CA THR A 127 6.95 22.67 -7.24
C THR A 127 8.18 23.23 -7.96
N LYS A 128 8.05 23.63 -9.23
CA LYS A 128 9.09 24.27 -10.05
C LYS A 128 8.89 25.79 -10.20
N ASP A 129 7.78 26.31 -9.68
CA ASP A 129 7.46 27.72 -9.76
C ASP A 129 8.46 28.56 -8.93
N GLN A 130 9.22 29.40 -9.63
CA GLN A 130 10.29 30.19 -9.02
C GLN A 130 9.76 31.38 -8.21
N ALA A 131 8.61 31.93 -8.59
CA ALA A 131 8.00 33.03 -7.82
C ALA A 131 7.50 32.48 -6.47
N LEU A 132 6.78 31.36 -6.50
CA LEU A 132 6.35 30.66 -5.28
C LEU A 132 7.55 30.23 -4.43
N TRP A 133 8.60 29.66 -5.03
CA TRP A 133 9.81 29.26 -4.31
C TRP A 133 10.47 30.41 -3.57
N ASN A 134 10.59 31.57 -4.22
CA ASN A 134 11.17 32.78 -3.60
C ASN A 134 10.33 33.25 -2.40
N VAL A 135 9.01 33.25 -2.51
CA VAL A 135 8.10 33.59 -1.40
C VAL A 135 8.27 32.61 -0.25
N LEU A 136 8.29 31.29 -0.53
CA LEU A 136 8.44 30.26 0.52
C LEU A 136 9.79 30.36 1.25
N LYS A 137 10.89 30.68 0.56
CA LYS A 137 12.20 30.92 1.21
C LYS A 137 12.16 32.08 2.20
N ILE A 138 11.61 33.22 1.76
CA ILE A 138 11.48 34.38 2.62
C ILE A 138 10.56 34.10 3.80
N ALA A 139 9.43 33.42 3.55
CA ALA A 139 8.49 33.02 4.58
C ALA A 139 9.14 32.08 5.60
N GLU A 140 9.89 31.05 5.15
CA GLU A 140 10.60 30.11 6.03
C GLU A 140 11.56 30.86 6.96
N GLU A 141 12.37 31.77 6.46
CA GLU A 141 13.35 32.53 7.24
C GLU A 141 12.67 33.40 8.32
N ARG A 142 11.59 34.10 7.96
CA ARG A 142 10.80 34.91 8.90
C ARG A 142 10.10 34.07 9.94
N LEU A 143 9.44 32.98 9.52
CA LEU A 143 8.65 32.13 10.40
C LEU A 143 9.51 31.35 11.39
N ARG A 144 10.75 31.01 11.06
CA ARG A 144 11.71 30.42 12.02
C ARG A 144 11.91 31.28 13.25
N GLN A 145 11.82 32.61 13.12
CA GLN A 145 11.98 33.57 14.23
C GLN A 145 10.71 33.62 15.13
N THR A 146 9.56 33.21 14.62
CA THR A 146 8.29 33.20 15.38
C THR A 146 8.08 31.95 16.21
N ASN A 147 9.03 31.00 16.20
CA ASN A 147 8.98 29.71 16.88
C ASN A 147 7.71 28.91 16.56
N PRO A 148 7.48 28.49 15.30
CA PRO A 148 6.31 27.75 14.88
C PRO A 148 6.15 26.44 15.64
N GLY A 149 4.92 25.97 15.79
CA GLY A 149 4.61 24.72 16.43
C GLY A 149 5.26 23.51 15.71
N PRO A 150 5.41 22.35 16.39
CA PRO A 150 6.11 21.19 15.82
C PRO A 150 5.52 20.72 14.48
N GLU A 151 4.20 20.75 14.33
CA GLU A 151 3.48 20.38 13.13
C GLU A 151 3.76 21.35 11.97
N GLN A 152 3.65 22.66 12.23
CA GLN A 152 3.96 23.70 11.25
C GLN A 152 5.40 23.60 10.79
N LYS A 153 6.33 23.43 11.73
CA LYS A 153 7.76 23.25 11.45
C LYS A 153 8.00 22.06 10.54
N ARG A 154 7.38 20.91 10.87
CA ARG A 154 7.54 19.70 10.06
C ARG A 154 6.97 19.86 8.66
N TYR A 155 5.81 20.48 8.52
CA TYR A 155 5.21 20.74 7.21
C TYR A 155 6.08 21.68 6.37
N MET A 156 6.60 22.76 6.97
CA MET A 156 7.53 23.66 6.30
C MET A 156 8.78 22.91 5.80
N GLU A 157 9.41 22.10 6.65
CA GLU A 157 10.60 21.31 6.31
C GLU A 157 10.32 20.39 5.10
N LEU A 158 9.23 19.64 5.12
CA LEU A 158 8.86 18.71 4.04
C LEU A 158 8.53 19.47 2.74
N THR A 159 7.80 20.57 2.84
CA THR A 159 7.47 21.41 1.69
C THR A 159 8.75 21.96 1.03
N MET A 160 9.63 22.58 1.81
CA MET A 160 10.89 23.12 1.32
C MET A 160 11.78 22.03 0.70
N GLN A 161 11.81 20.85 1.32
CA GLN A 161 12.54 19.70 0.77
C GLN A 161 11.94 19.23 -0.56
N SER A 162 10.62 19.17 -0.68
CA SER A 162 9.94 18.81 -1.92
C SER A 162 10.29 19.75 -3.07
N PHE A 163 10.36 21.06 -2.83
CA PHE A 163 10.80 22.03 -3.85
C PHE A 163 12.27 21.84 -4.24
N ARG A 164 13.18 21.62 -3.28
CA ARG A 164 14.60 21.31 -3.55
C ARG A 164 14.75 20.04 -4.39
N ASP A 165 14.00 18.99 -4.08
CA ASP A 165 14.02 17.72 -4.82
C ASP A 165 13.54 17.85 -6.27
N ASN A 166 12.71 18.85 -6.54
CA ASN A 166 12.27 19.22 -7.88
C ASN A 166 13.17 20.29 -8.54
N GLY A 167 14.32 20.59 -7.93
CA GLY A 167 15.35 21.44 -8.50
C GLY A 167 15.16 22.93 -8.30
N ALA A 168 14.32 23.37 -7.35
CA ALA A 168 14.04 24.79 -7.14
C ALA A 168 15.29 25.61 -6.80
N ASP A 169 16.28 25.03 -6.11
CA ASP A 169 17.58 25.66 -5.78
C ASP A 169 18.66 25.45 -6.85
N LEU A 170 18.39 24.67 -7.89
CA LEU A 170 19.39 24.37 -8.90
C LEU A 170 19.56 25.53 -9.89
N PRO A 171 20.79 25.76 -10.41
CA PRO A 171 21.02 26.59 -11.57
C PRO A 171 20.16 26.16 -12.77
N PRO A 172 19.83 27.11 -13.70
CA PRO A 172 18.90 26.82 -14.80
C PRO A 172 19.29 25.63 -15.67
N ASP A 173 20.58 25.46 -15.96
CA ASP A 173 21.12 24.34 -16.74
C ASP A 173 20.93 22.98 -16.03
N LYS A 174 21.24 22.91 -14.75
CA LYS A 174 21.05 21.69 -13.93
C LYS A 174 19.56 21.38 -13.73
N ARG A 175 18.72 22.38 -13.58
CA ARG A 175 17.26 22.21 -13.50
C ARG A 175 16.69 21.62 -14.78
N ALA A 176 17.11 22.17 -15.93
CA ALA A 176 16.72 21.63 -17.24
C ALA A 176 17.17 20.16 -17.40
N ARG A 177 18.38 19.81 -16.94
CA ARG A 177 18.84 18.41 -16.95
C ARG A 177 18.01 17.51 -16.03
N LEU A 178 17.65 17.98 -14.82
CA LEU A 178 16.77 17.23 -13.89
C LEU A 178 15.40 16.94 -14.52
N GLU A 179 14.83 17.90 -15.24
CA GLU A 179 13.56 17.69 -15.97
C GLU A 179 13.66 16.61 -17.05
N VAL A 180 14.77 16.58 -17.76
CA VAL A 180 15.05 15.54 -18.76
C VAL A 180 15.15 14.17 -18.06
N ILE A 181 15.91 14.08 -16.97
CA ILE A 181 16.06 12.84 -16.18
C ILE A 181 14.71 12.33 -15.67
N ASP A 182 13.87 13.20 -15.11
CA ASP A 182 12.55 12.80 -14.58
C ASP A 182 11.65 12.25 -15.68
N ARG A 183 11.69 12.85 -16.87
CA ARG A 183 10.96 12.34 -18.05
C ARG A 183 11.53 11.00 -18.52
N GLU A 184 12.85 10.87 -18.62
CA GLU A 184 13.53 9.64 -19.03
C GLU A 184 13.25 8.50 -18.04
N LEU A 185 13.30 8.76 -16.71
CA LEU A 185 12.93 7.81 -15.67
C LEU A 185 11.48 7.34 -15.79
N THR A 186 10.56 8.25 -16.07
CA THR A 186 9.15 7.91 -16.28
C THR A 186 8.99 6.97 -17.47
N LEU A 187 9.61 7.28 -18.61
CA LEU A 187 9.56 6.47 -19.82
C LEU A 187 10.25 5.10 -19.62
N ALA A 188 11.40 5.07 -18.97
CA ALA A 188 12.11 3.84 -18.66
C ALA A 188 11.31 2.95 -17.70
N SER A 189 10.66 3.54 -16.68
CA SER A 189 9.78 2.80 -15.76
C SER A 189 8.55 2.22 -16.48
N GLN A 190 7.95 2.95 -17.41
CA GLN A 190 6.85 2.44 -18.24
C GLN A 190 7.32 1.28 -19.14
N ARG A 191 8.48 1.42 -19.80
CA ARG A 191 9.06 0.32 -20.61
C ARG A 191 9.32 -0.91 -19.76
N PHE A 192 9.92 -0.76 -18.58
CA PHE A 192 10.14 -1.85 -17.65
C PHE A 192 8.82 -2.56 -17.29
N ASN A 193 7.81 -1.80 -16.89
CA ASN A 193 6.51 -2.36 -16.53
C ASN A 193 5.85 -3.10 -17.71
N ASN A 194 5.91 -2.54 -18.92
CA ASN A 194 5.37 -3.18 -20.11
C ASN A 194 6.09 -4.50 -20.42
N LEU A 195 7.43 -4.50 -20.47
CA LEU A 195 8.24 -5.70 -20.70
C LEU A 195 7.96 -6.77 -19.62
N TYR A 196 7.86 -6.36 -18.35
CA TYR A 196 7.56 -7.28 -17.26
C TYR A 196 6.15 -7.88 -17.38
N MET A 197 5.15 -7.05 -17.73
CA MET A 197 3.78 -7.54 -17.94
C MET A 197 3.68 -8.47 -19.16
N ASP A 198 4.40 -8.16 -20.24
CA ASP A 198 4.46 -9.01 -21.42
C ASP A 198 5.18 -10.34 -21.12
N ALA A 199 6.28 -10.29 -20.35
CA ALA A 199 6.96 -11.48 -19.86
C ALA A 199 6.03 -12.37 -19.02
N ARG A 200 5.26 -11.77 -18.09
CA ARG A 200 4.29 -12.50 -17.26
C ARG A 200 3.20 -13.16 -18.09
N LYS A 201 2.62 -12.43 -19.07
CA LYS A 201 1.54 -12.93 -19.92
C LYS A 201 2.01 -14.03 -20.88
N SER A 202 3.21 -13.87 -21.43
CA SER A 202 3.78 -14.83 -22.40
C SER A 202 4.37 -16.07 -21.71
N TRP A 203 4.80 -15.95 -20.44
CA TRP A 203 5.40 -17.06 -19.73
C TRP A 203 4.40 -18.17 -19.47
N THR A 204 4.74 -19.38 -19.90
CA THR A 204 3.96 -20.59 -19.65
C THR A 204 4.87 -21.78 -19.43
N TRP A 205 4.44 -22.66 -18.55
CA TRP A 205 5.06 -23.97 -18.36
C TRP A 205 4.00 -25.06 -18.61
N THR A 206 4.25 -25.91 -19.62
CA THR A 206 3.28 -26.90 -20.06
C THR A 206 3.79 -28.32 -19.85
N VAL A 207 3.00 -29.12 -19.15
CA VAL A 207 3.27 -30.53 -18.88
C VAL A 207 2.27 -31.40 -19.64
N ARG A 208 2.73 -32.53 -20.17
CA ARG A 208 1.91 -33.50 -20.93
C ARG A 208 1.69 -34.82 -20.19
N ASP A 209 2.52 -35.12 -19.21
CA ASP A 209 2.44 -36.35 -18.41
C ASP A 209 1.78 -36.07 -17.05
N ALA A 210 0.59 -36.65 -16.82
CA ALA A 210 -0.12 -36.55 -15.56
C ALA A 210 0.68 -37.08 -14.37
N ALA A 211 1.47 -38.13 -14.57
CA ALA A 211 2.29 -38.71 -13.51
C ALA A 211 3.39 -37.77 -13.03
N PHE A 212 3.80 -36.79 -13.88
CA PHE A 212 4.77 -35.78 -13.52
C PHE A 212 4.20 -34.76 -12.51
N LEU A 213 2.87 -34.62 -12.46
CA LEU A 213 2.13 -33.69 -11.61
C LEU A 213 1.55 -34.35 -10.34
N GLU A 214 2.01 -35.57 -9.99
CA GLU A 214 1.57 -36.28 -8.80
C GLU A 214 1.77 -35.44 -7.53
N GLY A 215 0.72 -35.39 -6.66
CA GLY A 215 0.72 -34.63 -5.41
C GLY A 215 0.06 -33.25 -5.50
N ILE A 216 -0.22 -32.75 -6.71
CA ILE A 216 -0.88 -31.47 -6.91
C ILE A 216 -2.39 -31.64 -6.76
N ASP A 217 -3.06 -30.68 -6.11
CA ASP A 217 -4.50 -30.76 -5.89
C ASP A 217 -5.32 -30.60 -7.19
N ASN A 218 -6.51 -31.21 -7.18
CA ASN A 218 -7.39 -31.26 -8.35
C ASN A 218 -7.80 -29.86 -8.86
N ASN A 219 -7.97 -28.88 -8.00
CA ASN A 219 -8.33 -27.52 -8.41
C ASN A 219 -7.22 -26.86 -9.24
N ALA A 220 -5.96 -26.99 -8.78
CA ALA A 220 -4.82 -26.47 -9.51
C ALA A 220 -4.63 -27.20 -10.85
N LEU A 221 -4.83 -28.51 -10.89
CA LEU A 221 -4.77 -29.30 -12.11
C LEU A 221 -5.89 -28.94 -13.08
N GLN A 222 -7.11 -28.70 -12.58
CA GLN A 222 -8.22 -28.30 -13.43
C GLN A 222 -7.99 -26.91 -14.06
N GLN A 223 -7.56 -25.93 -13.28
CA GLN A 223 -7.20 -24.59 -13.79
C GLN A 223 -6.10 -24.68 -14.87
N ALA A 224 -5.04 -25.47 -14.61
CA ALA A 224 -3.97 -25.66 -15.59
C ALA A 224 -4.45 -26.37 -16.86
N ARG A 225 -5.43 -27.29 -16.75
CA ARG A 225 -6.03 -27.96 -17.90
C ARG A 225 -6.90 -27.02 -18.73
N GLU A 226 -7.71 -26.20 -18.10
CA GLU A 226 -8.53 -25.17 -18.75
C GLU A 226 -7.65 -24.17 -19.52
N GLU A 227 -6.54 -23.72 -18.89
CA GLU A 227 -5.57 -22.85 -19.51
C GLU A 227 -4.90 -23.51 -20.72
N PHE A 228 -4.54 -24.80 -20.62
CA PHE A 228 -4.01 -25.57 -21.73
C PHE A 228 -4.99 -25.64 -22.92
N GLN A 229 -6.28 -25.93 -22.63
CA GLN A 229 -7.33 -26.02 -23.66
C GLN A 229 -7.56 -24.66 -24.35
N SER A 230 -7.55 -23.59 -23.54
CA SER A 230 -7.71 -22.22 -24.06
C SER A 230 -6.58 -21.82 -25.02
N ARG A 231 -5.34 -22.17 -24.70
CA ARG A 231 -4.15 -21.82 -25.52
C ARG A 231 -3.87 -22.75 -26.67
N SER A 232 -4.41 -23.95 -26.63
CA SER A 232 -4.19 -25.00 -27.64
C SER A 232 -5.51 -25.59 -28.15
N PRO A 233 -6.40 -24.76 -28.75
CA PRO A 233 -7.67 -25.23 -29.27
C PRO A 233 -7.44 -26.27 -30.38
N GLY A 234 -8.10 -27.45 -30.25
CA GLY A 234 -7.94 -28.55 -31.20
C GLY A 234 -6.89 -29.61 -30.83
N HIS A 235 -6.18 -29.48 -29.74
CA HIS A 235 -5.31 -30.54 -29.23
C HIS A 235 -6.13 -31.60 -28.46
N SER A 236 -6.12 -32.84 -28.95
CA SER A 236 -6.91 -33.95 -28.36
C SER A 236 -6.21 -34.72 -27.23
N GLY A 237 -4.97 -34.37 -26.88
CA GLY A 237 -4.17 -35.05 -25.85
C GLY A 237 -4.24 -34.40 -24.46
N PRO A 238 -3.77 -35.10 -23.42
CA PRO A 238 -3.63 -34.53 -22.08
C PRO A 238 -2.61 -33.38 -22.09
N GLY A 239 -2.89 -32.34 -21.29
CA GLY A 239 -1.97 -31.23 -21.12
C GLY A 239 -2.43 -30.29 -20.01
N TRP A 240 -1.46 -29.72 -19.32
CA TRP A 240 -1.64 -28.76 -18.25
C TRP A 240 -0.69 -27.60 -18.46
N THR A 241 -1.22 -26.39 -18.57
CA THR A 241 -0.41 -25.16 -18.72
C THR A 241 -0.52 -24.31 -17.46
N PHE A 242 0.62 -24.03 -16.87
CA PHE A 242 0.75 -23.15 -15.72
C PHE A 242 1.24 -21.78 -16.16
N THR A 243 0.70 -20.72 -15.54
CA THR A 243 1.07 -19.33 -15.81
C THR A 243 1.55 -18.65 -14.52
N LEU A 244 2.19 -17.49 -14.64
CA LEU A 244 2.61 -16.70 -13.47
C LEU A 244 1.42 -15.99 -12.77
N ASP A 245 0.28 -15.88 -13.43
CA ASP A 245 -0.91 -15.22 -12.86
C ASP A 245 -1.76 -16.16 -11.99
N SER A 246 -1.47 -17.46 -12.02
CA SER A 246 -2.19 -18.45 -11.22
C SER A 246 -1.39 -18.88 -9.98
N ALA A 247 -2.08 -19.08 -8.86
CA ALA A 247 -1.51 -19.71 -7.68
C ALA A 247 -1.08 -21.18 -7.92
N ALA A 248 -1.41 -21.74 -9.08
CA ALA A 248 -1.12 -23.12 -9.43
C ALA A 248 0.38 -23.39 -9.52
N SER A 249 1.19 -22.46 -10.06
CA SER A 249 2.65 -22.62 -10.12
C SER A 249 3.29 -22.72 -8.73
N ALA A 250 2.84 -21.89 -7.77
CA ALA A 250 3.31 -21.96 -6.39
C ALA A 250 2.95 -23.33 -5.74
N ARG A 251 1.74 -23.82 -6.01
CA ARG A 251 1.29 -25.14 -5.51
C ARG A 251 2.09 -26.30 -6.06
N VAL A 252 2.58 -26.20 -7.30
CA VAL A 252 3.50 -27.22 -7.86
C VAL A 252 4.79 -27.27 -7.01
N MET A 253 5.39 -26.12 -6.70
CA MET A 253 6.60 -26.07 -5.87
C MET A 253 6.39 -26.61 -4.46
N GLU A 254 5.20 -26.44 -3.89
CA GLU A 254 4.86 -26.85 -2.53
C GLU A 254 4.41 -28.32 -2.43
N LYS A 255 3.81 -28.89 -3.50
CA LYS A 255 3.05 -30.14 -3.39
C LYS A 255 3.47 -31.24 -4.37
N ALA A 256 4.12 -30.90 -5.51
CA ALA A 256 4.53 -31.93 -6.45
C ALA A 256 5.50 -32.93 -5.81
N HIS A 257 5.17 -34.23 -5.84
CA HIS A 257 5.97 -35.27 -5.20
C HIS A 257 7.32 -35.48 -5.91
N ARG A 258 7.34 -35.39 -7.26
CA ARG A 258 8.54 -35.63 -8.05
C ARG A 258 9.48 -34.44 -8.00
N GLU A 259 10.73 -34.68 -7.63
CA GLU A 259 11.79 -33.66 -7.59
C GLU A 259 12.02 -33.06 -8.97
N GLU A 260 12.00 -33.90 -10.02
CA GLU A 260 12.21 -33.46 -11.41
C GLU A 260 11.15 -32.44 -11.85
N CYS A 261 9.90 -32.61 -11.40
CA CYS A 261 8.82 -31.68 -11.68
C CYS A 261 9.09 -30.30 -11.06
N ARG A 262 9.48 -30.27 -9.78
CA ARG A 262 9.80 -29.01 -9.09
C ARG A 262 11.05 -28.34 -9.69
N LYS A 263 12.06 -29.14 -10.06
CA LYS A 263 13.28 -28.66 -10.71
C LYS A 263 12.96 -28.03 -12.05
N ASP A 264 12.22 -28.73 -12.91
CA ASP A 264 11.85 -28.26 -14.24
C ASP A 264 11.08 -26.94 -14.18
N LEU A 265 10.07 -26.85 -13.30
CA LEU A 265 9.36 -25.59 -13.07
C LEU A 265 10.31 -24.50 -12.54
N TRP A 266 11.17 -24.81 -11.57
CA TRP A 266 12.11 -23.83 -11.01
C TRP A 266 13.05 -23.26 -12.06
N GLU A 267 13.60 -24.12 -12.94
CA GLU A 267 14.46 -23.71 -14.06
C GLU A 267 13.70 -22.83 -15.05
N HIS A 268 12.44 -23.16 -15.37
CA HIS A 268 11.58 -22.32 -16.21
C HIS A 268 11.27 -20.95 -15.57
N LEU A 269 11.09 -20.88 -14.26
CA LEU A 269 10.89 -19.60 -13.55
C LEU A 269 12.10 -18.66 -13.68
N GLN A 270 13.32 -19.19 -13.88
CA GLN A 270 14.51 -18.37 -14.09
C GLN A 270 14.53 -17.68 -15.48
N THR A 271 13.65 -18.08 -16.40
CA THR A 271 13.56 -17.49 -17.73
C THR A 271 12.59 -16.31 -17.84
N VAL A 272 11.92 -15.96 -16.74
CA VAL A 272 10.99 -14.81 -16.70
C VAL A 272 11.75 -13.51 -16.97
N ALA A 273 11.20 -12.67 -17.84
CA ALA A 273 11.77 -11.38 -18.23
C ALA A 273 13.18 -11.46 -18.86
N THR A 274 13.44 -12.55 -19.60
CA THR A 274 14.63 -12.74 -20.44
C THR A 274 14.26 -12.80 -21.92
N GLY A 275 15.25 -12.86 -22.81
CA GLY A 275 15.04 -12.99 -24.25
C GLY A 275 14.32 -11.79 -24.86
N ALA A 276 13.17 -12.01 -25.50
CA ALA A 276 12.39 -10.94 -26.14
C ALA A 276 11.85 -9.90 -25.15
N CYS A 277 11.65 -10.29 -23.89
CA CYS A 277 11.17 -9.42 -22.81
C CYS A 277 12.30 -9.07 -21.83
N ASP A 278 13.55 -9.04 -22.29
CA ASP A 278 14.69 -8.72 -21.42
C ASP A 278 14.57 -7.34 -20.78
N THR A 279 14.56 -7.31 -19.46
CA THR A 279 14.45 -6.08 -18.67
C THR A 279 15.81 -5.52 -18.23
N GLU A 280 16.89 -6.25 -18.37
CA GLU A 280 18.22 -5.84 -17.87
C GLU A 280 18.70 -4.50 -18.46
N PRO A 281 18.60 -4.24 -19.79
CA PRO A 281 19.04 -2.95 -20.34
C PRO A 281 18.27 -1.76 -19.77
N VAL A 282 16.96 -1.93 -19.53
CA VAL A 282 16.10 -0.88 -18.95
C VAL A 282 16.42 -0.68 -17.46
N ILE A 283 16.72 -1.72 -16.72
CA ILE A 283 17.18 -1.62 -15.32
C ILE A 283 18.48 -0.82 -15.24
N ARG A 284 19.46 -1.09 -16.10
CA ARG A 284 20.72 -0.34 -16.16
C ARG A 284 20.51 1.14 -16.45
N GLU A 285 19.62 1.47 -17.37
CA GLU A 285 19.24 2.84 -17.68
C GLU A 285 18.59 3.54 -16.45
N ILE A 286 17.64 2.90 -15.79
CA ILE A 286 16.99 3.42 -14.58
C ILE A 286 18.02 3.69 -13.47
N LEU A 287 18.94 2.75 -13.22
CA LEU A 287 19.99 2.90 -12.21
C LEU A 287 20.93 4.06 -12.53
N SER A 288 21.29 4.24 -13.81
CA SER A 288 22.12 5.37 -14.25
C SER A 288 21.43 6.71 -14.02
N LEU A 289 20.18 6.84 -14.44
CA LEU A 289 19.38 8.04 -14.27
C LEU A 289 19.12 8.38 -12.79
N ARG A 290 18.84 7.39 -11.96
CA ARG A 290 18.68 7.57 -10.50
C ARG A 290 19.95 8.10 -9.86
N ARG A 291 21.12 7.59 -10.24
CA ARG A 291 22.41 8.07 -9.75
C ARG A 291 22.64 9.52 -10.16
N GLU A 292 22.43 9.85 -11.42
CA GLU A 292 22.59 11.22 -11.92
C GLU A 292 21.64 12.18 -11.20
N LYS A 293 20.38 11.77 -10.98
CA LYS A 293 19.40 12.55 -10.19
C LYS A 293 19.91 12.83 -8.78
N ALA A 294 20.39 11.80 -8.07
CA ALA A 294 20.90 11.97 -6.72
C ALA A 294 22.07 12.96 -6.66
N HIS A 295 23.03 12.83 -7.58
CA HIS A 295 24.15 13.76 -7.65
C HIS A 295 23.73 15.21 -7.97
N LEU A 296 22.78 15.41 -8.88
CA LEU A 296 22.23 16.75 -9.17
C LEU A 296 21.56 17.37 -7.94
N CYS A 297 20.86 16.56 -7.15
CA CYS A 297 20.22 16.97 -5.91
C CYS A 297 21.19 17.06 -4.71
N GLY A 298 22.51 16.88 -4.92
CA GLY A 298 23.53 17.05 -3.88
C GLY A 298 23.78 15.82 -3.00
N TYR A 299 23.30 14.64 -3.39
CA TYR A 299 23.50 13.40 -2.64
C TYR A 299 24.60 12.52 -3.25
N GLY A 300 25.35 11.80 -2.42
CA GLY A 300 26.42 10.91 -2.86
C GLY A 300 25.93 9.70 -3.62
N THR A 301 24.80 9.11 -3.18
CA THR A 301 24.19 7.94 -3.79
C THR A 301 22.66 8.11 -3.88
N TYR A 302 22.01 7.27 -4.70
CA TYR A 302 20.55 7.27 -4.77
C TYR A 302 19.87 6.80 -3.46
N PRO A 303 20.38 5.80 -2.73
CA PRO A 303 19.88 5.49 -1.39
C PRO A 303 19.93 6.67 -0.41
N ASP A 304 20.97 7.51 -0.44
CA ASP A 304 21.03 8.70 0.43
C ASP A 304 19.91 9.70 0.08
N TYR A 305 19.62 9.88 -1.20
CA TYR A 305 18.49 10.68 -1.67
C TYR A 305 17.16 10.07 -1.27
N ALA A 306 16.96 8.76 -1.49
CA ALA A 306 15.66 8.11 -1.31
C ALA A 306 15.29 7.88 0.17
N LEU A 307 16.29 7.66 1.05
CA LEU A 307 16.10 7.30 2.45
C LEU A 307 16.23 8.48 3.43
N ARG A 308 16.46 9.69 2.95
CA ARG A 308 16.71 10.87 3.79
C ARG A 308 15.62 11.17 4.82
N GLU A 309 14.37 10.80 4.52
CA GLU A 309 13.21 10.98 5.41
C GLU A 309 12.83 9.71 6.17
N SER A 310 13.49 8.58 5.88
CA SER A 310 13.27 7.33 6.57
C SER A 310 14.01 7.28 7.92
N MET A 311 13.68 6.29 8.75
CA MET A 311 14.38 6.06 10.03
C MET A 311 15.87 5.77 9.83
N ALA A 312 16.23 5.14 8.71
CA ALA A 312 17.63 4.88 8.36
C ALA A 312 18.40 6.17 8.00
N GLY A 313 17.73 7.17 7.42
CA GLY A 313 18.29 8.46 7.06
C GLY A 313 19.23 8.47 5.86
N ASN A 314 19.93 7.39 5.57
CA ASN A 314 20.86 7.26 4.44
C ASN A 314 21.11 5.79 4.07
N GLY A 315 21.81 5.58 2.93
CA GLY A 315 22.11 4.25 2.41
C GLY A 315 23.08 3.45 3.27
N GLU A 316 24.05 4.09 3.89
CA GLU A 316 25.04 3.43 4.77
C GLU A 316 24.37 2.82 6.01
N ASN A 317 23.53 3.58 6.71
CA ASN A 317 22.77 3.10 7.86
C ASN A 317 21.82 1.96 7.48
N ALA A 318 21.13 2.07 6.34
CA ALA A 318 20.25 1.01 5.85
C ALA A 318 21.04 -0.27 5.55
N MET A 319 22.17 -0.19 4.86
CA MET A 319 23.04 -1.33 4.56
C MET A 319 23.61 -1.96 5.84
N LYS A 320 24.01 -1.15 6.81
CA LYS A 320 24.48 -1.60 8.13
C LYS A 320 23.38 -2.39 8.84
N PHE A 321 22.17 -1.85 8.91
CA PHE A 321 21.02 -2.51 9.53
C PHE A 321 20.71 -3.86 8.87
N VAL A 322 20.68 -3.90 7.53
CA VAL A 322 20.45 -5.15 6.78
C VAL A 322 21.55 -6.18 7.07
N ASN A 323 22.82 -5.78 7.09
CA ASN A 323 23.93 -6.68 7.38
C ASN A 323 23.87 -7.20 8.82
N GLU A 324 23.58 -6.36 9.82
CA GLU A 324 23.41 -6.79 11.21
C GLU A 324 22.29 -7.82 11.39
N LEU A 325 21.18 -7.65 10.67
CA LEU A 325 20.09 -8.63 10.67
C LEU A 325 20.48 -9.92 9.95
N LEU A 326 21.20 -9.84 8.82
CA LEU A 326 21.71 -11.02 8.11
C LEU A 326 22.66 -11.83 9.01
N ASP A 327 23.54 -11.18 9.76
CA ASP A 327 24.44 -11.86 10.70
C ASP A 327 23.65 -12.55 11.83
N LYS A 328 22.63 -11.91 12.36
CA LYS A 328 21.76 -12.50 13.40
C LYS A 328 20.94 -13.68 12.88
N VAL A 329 20.45 -13.59 11.66
CA VAL A 329 19.57 -14.61 11.07
C VAL A 329 20.35 -15.80 10.51
N LYS A 330 21.64 -15.65 10.25
CA LYS A 330 22.51 -16.67 9.61
C LYS A 330 22.49 -18.02 10.33
N ALA A 331 22.72 -18.04 11.63
CA ALA A 331 22.75 -19.30 12.39
C ALA A 331 21.35 -19.97 12.47
N PRO A 332 20.25 -19.25 12.77
CA PRO A 332 18.89 -19.81 12.64
C PRO A 332 18.58 -20.34 11.24
N PHE A 333 18.92 -19.60 10.20
CA PHE A 333 18.72 -20.00 8.80
C PHE A 333 19.39 -21.36 8.50
N PHE A 334 20.66 -21.54 8.85
CA PHE A 334 21.33 -22.82 8.64
C PHE A 334 20.73 -23.96 9.47
N ARG A 335 20.21 -23.70 10.67
CA ARG A 335 19.48 -24.72 11.44
C ARG A 335 18.18 -25.15 10.76
N GLU A 336 17.43 -24.20 10.23
CA GLU A 336 16.21 -24.49 9.48
C GLU A 336 16.51 -25.26 8.20
N MET A 337 17.49 -24.83 7.41
CA MET A 337 17.92 -25.54 6.19
C MET A 337 18.39 -26.96 6.49
N GLU A 338 19.14 -27.16 7.56
CA GLU A 338 19.60 -28.50 7.97
C GLU A 338 18.44 -29.37 8.45
N ALA A 339 17.42 -28.80 9.11
CA ALA A 339 16.22 -29.53 9.49
C ALA A 339 15.45 -30.02 8.25
N LEU A 340 15.29 -29.15 7.22
CA LEU A 340 14.68 -29.52 5.94
C LEU A 340 15.50 -30.60 5.20
N ARG A 341 16.83 -30.48 5.21
CA ARG A 341 17.73 -31.48 4.62
C ARG A 341 17.57 -32.84 5.28
N ARG A 342 17.52 -32.87 6.63
CA ARG A 342 17.28 -34.14 7.40
C ARG A 342 15.92 -34.71 7.09
N LEU A 343 14.89 -33.89 6.94
CA LEU A 343 13.55 -34.33 6.54
C LEU A 343 13.61 -34.99 5.15
N LYS A 344 14.28 -34.35 4.16
CA LYS A 344 14.49 -34.92 2.83
C LYS A 344 15.22 -36.26 2.93
N ALA A 345 16.34 -36.33 3.65
CA ALA A 345 17.13 -37.54 3.82
C ALA A 345 16.30 -38.71 4.39
N ARG A 346 15.46 -38.44 5.40
CA ARG A 346 14.57 -39.42 6.03
C ARG A 346 13.50 -39.92 5.06
N LEU A 347 12.82 -39.01 4.36
CA LEU A 347 11.71 -39.38 3.45
C LEU A 347 12.19 -40.09 2.18
N THR A 348 13.37 -39.69 1.65
CA THR A 348 13.97 -40.31 0.47
C THR A 348 14.84 -41.55 0.80
N ARG A 349 15.12 -41.80 2.09
CA ARG A 349 16.04 -42.86 2.57
C ARG A 349 17.48 -42.67 2.02
N GLN A 350 17.91 -41.45 1.83
CA GLN A 350 19.24 -41.09 1.34
C GLN A 350 19.97 -40.24 2.39
N GLU A 351 20.89 -40.82 3.13
CA GLU A 351 21.62 -40.15 4.23
C GLU A 351 22.30 -38.85 3.78
N ASN A 352 22.88 -38.85 2.56
CA ASN A 352 23.58 -37.71 1.99
C ASN A 352 22.70 -36.85 1.05
N ALA A 353 21.37 -36.85 1.27
CA ALA A 353 20.48 -36.04 0.46
C ALA A 353 20.85 -34.56 0.52
N ARG A 354 21.01 -33.95 -0.66
CA ARG A 354 21.26 -32.51 -0.81
C ARG A 354 19.92 -31.79 -0.93
N LEU A 355 19.76 -30.70 -0.18
CA LEU A 355 18.60 -29.82 -0.33
C LEU A 355 18.91 -28.80 -1.43
N ASN A 356 18.11 -28.82 -2.48
CA ASN A 356 18.24 -27.91 -3.61
C ASN A 356 17.22 -26.75 -3.52
N PRO A 357 17.37 -25.64 -4.27
CA PRO A 357 16.41 -24.53 -4.22
C PRO A 357 14.97 -24.95 -4.50
N TRP A 358 14.74 -25.85 -5.44
CA TRP A 358 13.39 -26.36 -5.76
C TRP A 358 12.79 -27.30 -4.71
N ASP A 359 13.57 -27.71 -3.71
CA ASP A 359 13.11 -28.56 -2.62
C ASP A 359 12.55 -27.78 -1.44
N VAL A 360 13.00 -26.54 -1.27
CA VAL A 360 12.76 -25.75 -0.05
C VAL A 360 11.26 -25.61 0.25
N ALA A 361 10.47 -25.14 -0.72
CA ALA A 361 9.03 -24.95 -0.53
C ALA A 361 8.31 -26.28 -0.21
N TYR A 362 8.67 -27.35 -0.90
CA TYR A 362 8.08 -28.68 -0.71
C TYR A 362 8.35 -29.23 0.69
N TYR A 363 9.62 -29.27 1.13
CA TYR A 363 9.96 -29.80 2.44
C TYR A 363 9.53 -28.88 3.58
N THR A 364 9.44 -27.57 3.38
CA THR A 364 8.82 -26.64 4.34
C THR A 364 7.34 -26.96 4.53
N SER A 365 6.59 -27.23 3.45
CA SER A 365 5.19 -27.61 3.49
C SER A 365 4.99 -28.97 4.21
N LEU A 366 5.84 -29.96 3.91
CA LEU A 366 5.79 -31.26 4.59
C LEU A 366 6.15 -31.17 6.07
N GLN A 367 7.17 -30.40 6.41
CA GLN A 367 7.58 -30.15 7.80
C GLN A 367 6.43 -29.53 8.60
N ALA A 368 5.80 -28.48 8.04
CA ALA A 368 4.65 -27.86 8.67
C ALA A 368 3.51 -28.85 8.94
N LYS A 369 3.21 -29.70 7.97
CA LYS A 369 2.16 -30.72 8.09
C LYS A 369 2.50 -31.76 9.17
N GLU A 370 3.75 -32.22 9.25
CA GLU A 370 4.19 -33.20 10.26
C GLU A 370 4.28 -32.60 11.67
N GLN A 371 4.84 -31.38 11.78
CA GLN A 371 5.11 -30.77 13.09
C GLN A 371 3.85 -30.20 13.74
N PHE A 372 2.99 -29.56 12.95
CA PHE A 372 1.90 -28.79 13.54
C PHE A 372 0.57 -29.52 13.50
N ARG A 373 0.43 -30.58 12.70
CA ARG A 373 -0.81 -31.37 12.56
C ARG A 373 -2.05 -30.48 12.42
N LEU A 374 -1.88 -29.29 11.84
CA LEU A 374 -2.91 -28.26 11.69
C LEU A 374 -3.59 -28.44 10.33
N ASP A 375 -4.83 -28.85 10.34
CA ASP A 375 -5.68 -28.83 9.16
C ASP A 375 -6.22 -27.41 8.95
N GLN A 376 -5.80 -26.77 7.88
CA GLN A 376 -6.18 -25.38 7.57
C GLN A 376 -7.68 -25.26 7.24
N GLU A 377 -8.29 -26.31 6.66
CA GLU A 377 -9.72 -26.28 6.35
C GLU A 377 -10.56 -26.49 7.62
N GLU A 378 -10.11 -27.32 8.55
CA GLU A 378 -10.77 -27.46 9.86
C GLU A 378 -10.57 -26.19 10.70
N LEU A 379 -9.39 -25.58 10.66
CA LEU A 379 -9.12 -24.30 11.35
C LEU A 379 -10.04 -23.18 10.86
N ARG A 380 -10.25 -23.07 9.53
CA ARG A 380 -11.13 -22.07 8.90
C ARG A 380 -12.54 -22.08 9.49
N ARG A 381 -13.05 -23.22 9.91
CA ARG A 381 -14.39 -23.37 10.49
C ARG A 381 -14.59 -22.62 11.81
N TYR A 382 -13.51 -22.19 12.44
CA TYR A 382 -13.54 -21.39 13.68
C TYR A 382 -13.50 -19.87 13.41
N PHE A 383 -13.37 -19.44 12.15
CA PHE A 383 -13.30 -18.03 11.77
C PHE A 383 -14.47 -17.59 10.86
N PRO A 384 -15.73 -17.73 11.28
CA PRO A 384 -16.84 -17.12 10.55
C PRO A 384 -16.69 -15.60 10.53
N LEU A 385 -16.82 -14.97 9.37
CA LEU A 385 -16.60 -13.53 9.17
C LEU A 385 -17.34 -12.64 10.19
N PRO A 386 -18.64 -12.86 10.51
CA PRO A 386 -19.32 -12.03 11.51
C PRO A 386 -18.63 -12.09 12.89
N ARG A 387 -18.20 -13.28 13.32
CA ARG A 387 -17.50 -13.46 14.60
C ARG A 387 -16.12 -12.82 14.63
N VAL A 388 -15.42 -12.88 13.51
CA VAL A 388 -14.11 -12.22 13.38
C VAL A 388 -14.26 -10.70 13.48
N LEU A 389 -15.27 -10.11 12.84
CA LEU A 389 -15.56 -8.68 12.95
C LEU A 389 -15.95 -8.28 14.38
N ASP A 390 -16.85 -9.03 15.01
CA ASP A 390 -17.25 -8.80 16.41
C ASP A 390 -16.02 -8.83 17.33
N GLY A 391 -15.14 -9.84 17.14
CA GLY A 391 -13.90 -9.97 17.91
C GLY A 391 -12.92 -8.84 17.70
N LEU A 392 -12.73 -8.41 16.44
CA LEU A 392 -11.88 -7.28 16.09
C LEU A 392 -12.36 -5.98 16.73
N PHE A 393 -13.67 -5.71 16.65
CA PHE A 393 -14.26 -4.49 17.21
C PHE A 393 -14.23 -4.51 18.74
N SER A 394 -14.55 -5.64 19.37
CA SER A 394 -14.43 -5.81 20.83
C SER A 394 -12.99 -5.65 21.33
N LEU A 395 -12.01 -6.17 20.59
CA LEU A 395 -10.60 -5.97 20.90
C LEU A 395 -10.21 -4.48 20.82
N ALA A 396 -10.64 -3.79 19.77
CA ALA A 396 -10.38 -2.37 19.61
C ALA A 396 -11.03 -1.53 20.73
N GLU A 397 -12.23 -1.89 21.18
CA GLU A 397 -12.90 -1.29 22.33
C GLU A 397 -12.07 -1.48 23.61
N GLN A 398 -11.59 -2.68 23.87
CA GLN A 398 -10.78 -2.99 25.06
C GLN A 398 -9.42 -2.29 25.05
N LEU A 399 -8.74 -2.22 23.89
CA LEU A 399 -7.40 -1.66 23.79
C LEU A 399 -7.40 -0.12 23.77
N TYR A 400 -8.39 0.47 23.12
CA TYR A 400 -8.37 1.89 22.77
C TYR A 400 -9.55 2.68 23.30
N GLY A 401 -10.53 2.03 23.94
CA GLY A 401 -11.73 2.68 24.43
C GLY A 401 -12.57 3.30 23.32
N ILE A 402 -12.70 2.62 22.18
CA ILE A 402 -13.52 3.07 21.05
C ILE A 402 -14.72 2.14 20.86
N ARG A 403 -15.81 2.68 20.36
CA ARG A 403 -16.98 1.91 19.96
C ARG A 403 -17.14 1.94 18.45
N VAL A 404 -17.28 0.77 17.84
CA VAL A 404 -17.57 0.62 16.41
C VAL A 404 -19.03 0.21 16.25
N ALA A 405 -19.78 0.96 15.45
CA ALA A 405 -21.20 0.70 15.22
C ALA A 405 -21.50 0.71 13.72
N GLU A 406 -22.27 -0.29 13.26
CA GLU A 406 -22.73 -0.34 11.88
C GLU A 406 -23.88 0.65 11.65
N VAL A 407 -23.85 1.29 10.50
CA VAL A 407 -24.90 2.21 10.03
C VAL A 407 -25.48 1.67 8.73
N PRO A 408 -26.80 1.73 8.50
CA PRO A 408 -27.41 1.30 7.27
C PRO A 408 -26.73 1.93 6.04
N ALA A 409 -26.37 1.08 5.07
CA ALA A 409 -25.67 1.48 3.85
C ALA A 409 -26.42 0.91 2.61
N GLY A 410 -26.23 1.55 1.46
CA GLY A 410 -26.90 1.18 0.21
C GLY A 410 -27.98 2.17 -0.20
N GLU A 411 -29.05 1.67 -0.84
CA GLU A 411 -30.18 2.47 -1.30
C GLU A 411 -31.27 2.52 -0.20
N GLY A 412 -31.79 3.70 0.09
CA GLY A 412 -32.86 3.89 1.06
C GLY A 412 -32.78 5.22 1.82
N ALA A 413 -33.90 5.66 2.39
CA ALA A 413 -33.95 6.89 3.17
C ALA A 413 -33.09 6.76 4.43
N GLY A 414 -32.09 7.64 4.59
CA GLY A 414 -31.17 7.64 5.73
C GLY A 414 -30.01 6.65 5.63
N ALA A 415 -29.93 5.85 4.58
CA ALA A 415 -28.77 4.97 4.33
C ALA A 415 -27.59 5.76 3.74
N VAL A 416 -26.37 5.33 4.08
CA VAL A 416 -25.15 5.87 3.49
C VAL A 416 -24.95 5.27 2.11
N GLY A 417 -24.82 6.11 1.08
CA GLY A 417 -24.57 5.67 -0.28
C GLY A 417 -23.26 4.89 -0.39
N THR A 418 -23.29 3.81 -1.15
CA THR A 418 -22.14 2.94 -1.42
C THR A 418 -22.00 2.71 -2.92
N TRP A 419 -20.86 2.18 -3.35
CA TRP A 419 -20.57 1.82 -4.76
C TRP A 419 -20.97 0.38 -5.10
N HIS A 420 -21.31 -0.43 -4.11
CA HIS A 420 -21.74 -1.83 -4.31
C HIS A 420 -22.61 -2.28 -3.14
N PRO A 421 -23.63 -3.16 -3.34
CA PRO A 421 -24.52 -3.62 -2.27
C PRO A 421 -23.84 -4.33 -1.10
N ASP A 422 -22.71 -5.01 -1.34
CA ASP A 422 -21.96 -5.73 -0.32
C ASP A 422 -21.13 -4.80 0.59
N VAL A 423 -21.05 -3.51 0.29
CA VAL A 423 -20.25 -2.56 1.06
C VAL A 423 -21.03 -2.15 2.30
N ARG A 424 -20.40 -2.32 3.46
CA ARG A 424 -20.91 -1.94 4.77
C ARG A 424 -20.31 -0.62 5.22
N PHE A 425 -21.00 0.10 6.08
CA PHE A 425 -20.53 1.37 6.62
C PHE A 425 -20.60 1.38 8.16
N PHE A 426 -19.54 1.90 8.78
CA PHE A 426 -19.37 1.91 10.23
C PHE A 426 -18.98 3.28 10.74
N THR A 427 -19.34 3.57 11.97
CA THR A 427 -18.89 4.74 12.73
C THR A 427 -18.00 4.32 13.88
N ILE A 428 -17.05 5.18 14.24
CA ILE A 428 -16.14 5.01 15.37
C ILE A 428 -16.31 6.20 16.30
N GLU A 429 -16.59 5.91 17.58
CA GLU A 429 -16.77 6.89 18.64
C GLU A 429 -15.82 6.59 19.81
N ASP A 430 -15.42 7.62 20.54
CA ASP A 430 -14.68 7.45 21.79
C ASP A 430 -15.62 7.08 22.97
N VAL A 431 -15.05 6.82 24.13
CA VAL A 431 -15.80 6.49 25.37
C VAL A 431 -16.78 7.59 25.82
N ARG A 432 -16.64 8.81 25.30
CA ARG A 432 -17.52 9.96 25.60
C ARG A 432 -18.61 10.13 24.56
N GLY A 433 -18.67 9.29 23.54
CA GLY A 433 -19.59 9.39 22.41
C GLY A 433 -19.18 10.41 21.35
N ASN A 434 -17.96 10.96 21.40
CA ASN A 434 -17.49 11.83 20.35
C ASN A 434 -17.12 11.01 19.13
N ARG A 435 -17.62 11.39 17.95
CA ARG A 435 -17.32 10.73 16.69
C ARG A 435 -15.87 11.00 16.27
N LEU A 436 -15.04 9.97 16.27
CA LEU A 436 -13.67 10.02 15.76
C LEU A 436 -13.65 9.97 14.23
N GLY A 437 -14.50 9.13 13.64
CA GLY A 437 -14.60 8.97 12.21
C GLY A 437 -15.60 7.90 11.79
N SER A 438 -15.51 7.54 10.53
CA SER A 438 -16.32 6.47 9.91
C SER A 438 -15.52 5.76 8.82
N PHE A 439 -15.98 4.57 8.39
CA PHE A 439 -15.31 3.86 7.33
C PHE A 439 -16.26 2.96 6.55
N TYR A 440 -15.91 2.76 5.28
CA TYR A 440 -16.50 1.74 4.42
C TYR A 440 -15.72 0.43 4.57
N LEU A 441 -16.44 -0.67 4.57
CA LEU A 441 -15.87 -2.02 4.62
C LEU A 441 -16.30 -2.80 3.37
N ASP A 442 -15.37 -3.01 2.44
CA ASP A 442 -15.57 -3.70 1.18
C ASP A 442 -14.74 -4.99 1.14
N LEU A 443 -15.35 -6.11 1.50
CA LEU A 443 -14.63 -7.34 1.79
C LEU A 443 -14.55 -8.32 0.62
N PHE A 444 -15.47 -8.28 -0.34
CA PHE A 444 -15.61 -9.35 -1.32
C PHE A 444 -14.92 -9.02 -2.66
N SER A 445 -14.38 -10.08 -3.29
CA SER A 445 -13.80 -9.99 -4.63
C SER A 445 -14.89 -9.85 -5.69
N ARG A 446 -14.60 -9.11 -6.77
CA ARG A 446 -15.43 -8.98 -7.96
C ARG A 446 -14.57 -8.56 -9.16
N LYS A 447 -15.07 -8.78 -10.37
CA LYS A 447 -14.30 -8.54 -11.62
C LYS A 447 -13.84 -7.08 -11.78
N SER A 448 -14.61 -6.13 -11.27
CA SER A 448 -14.29 -4.69 -11.33
C SER A 448 -13.43 -4.18 -10.17
N LYS A 449 -13.03 -5.03 -9.25
CA LYS A 449 -12.26 -4.67 -8.04
C LYS A 449 -10.80 -5.10 -8.14
N ARG A 450 -9.88 -4.22 -7.76
CA ARG A 450 -8.45 -4.53 -7.66
C ARG A 450 -8.20 -5.69 -6.69
N ALA A 451 -7.30 -6.59 -7.06
CA ALA A 451 -6.86 -7.68 -6.18
C ALA A 451 -6.01 -7.16 -5.00
N GLY A 452 -5.90 -7.97 -3.94
CA GLY A 452 -5.15 -7.68 -2.71
C GLY A 452 -6.04 -7.10 -1.61
N ALA A 453 -5.40 -6.62 -0.53
CA ALA A 453 -6.05 -5.91 0.56
C ALA A 453 -5.41 -4.53 0.70
N TRP A 454 -6.16 -3.54 1.19
CA TRP A 454 -5.65 -2.19 1.42
C TRP A 454 -6.61 -1.34 2.25
N MET A 455 -6.06 -0.37 2.96
CA MET A 455 -6.79 0.74 3.54
C MET A 455 -6.53 2.03 2.75
N ASN A 456 -7.54 2.88 2.58
CA ASN A 456 -7.39 4.24 2.07
C ASN A 456 -8.04 5.25 3.00
N ALA A 457 -7.35 6.38 3.23
CA ALA A 457 -7.95 7.56 3.81
C ALA A 457 -8.77 8.30 2.73
N LEU A 458 -10.07 8.45 2.96
CA LEU A 458 -10.96 9.26 2.11
C LEU A 458 -11.05 10.70 2.61
N ASP A 459 -10.90 10.90 3.91
CA ASP A 459 -10.81 12.19 4.56
C ASP A 459 -9.98 12.06 5.83
N THR A 460 -8.93 12.86 5.96
CA THR A 460 -8.09 12.85 7.16
C THR A 460 -8.73 13.59 8.33
N GLY A 461 -9.82 14.31 8.09
CA GLY A 461 -10.47 15.08 9.10
C GLY A 461 -9.60 16.21 9.67
N SER A 462 -10.02 16.73 10.82
CA SER A 462 -9.21 17.65 11.63
C SER A 462 -9.55 17.44 13.11
N PRO A 463 -8.61 17.66 14.04
CA PRO A 463 -8.89 17.60 15.46
C PRO A 463 -9.84 18.73 15.89
N ALA A 464 -10.64 18.48 16.93
CA ALA A 464 -11.41 19.53 17.56
C ALA A 464 -10.49 20.50 18.31
N THR A 465 -10.80 21.78 18.22
CA THR A 465 -10.18 22.87 18.98
C THR A 465 -11.24 23.57 19.84
N ARG A 466 -10.84 24.57 20.63
CA ARG A 466 -11.83 25.38 21.40
C ARG A 466 -12.78 26.16 20.50
N GLU A 467 -12.35 26.48 19.27
CA GLU A 467 -13.06 27.35 18.33
C GLU A 467 -13.73 26.55 17.20
N ASN A 468 -13.31 25.28 16.99
CA ASN A 468 -13.81 24.46 15.90
C ASN A 468 -14.09 23.03 16.42
N PRO A 469 -15.31 22.48 16.22
CA PRO A 469 -15.65 21.13 16.65
C PRO A 469 -14.82 20.03 15.98
N GLY A 470 -13.96 20.39 15.02
CA GLY A 470 -13.19 19.46 14.23
C GLY A 470 -14.02 18.79 13.13
N LYS A 471 -13.37 17.95 12.34
CA LYS A 471 -14.00 17.18 11.28
C LYS A 471 -13.67 15.69 11.46
N PRO A 472 -14.69 14.81 11.56
CA PRO A 472 -14.47 13.37 11.65
C PRO A 472 -13.72 12.82 10.43
N ARG A 473 -12.89 11.77 10.63
CA ARG A 473 -12.14 11.10 9.58
C ARG A 473 -13.06 10.17 8.79
N LEU A 474 -12.69 9.91 7.54
CA LEU A 474 -13.36 8.92 6.73
C LEU A 474 -12.30 8.00 6.08
N GLY A 475 -12.43 6.71 6.33
CA GLY A 475 -11.56 5.69 5.75
C GLY A 475 -12.33 4.64 4.95
N MET A 476 -11.59 3.72 4.35
CA MET A 476 -12.14 2.49 3.79
C MET A 476 -11.14 1.35 3.96
N VAL A 477 -11.66 0.17 4.26
CA VAL A 477 -10.92 -1.09 4.34
C VAL A 477 -11.43 -2.04 3.28
N CYS A 478 -10.53 -2.58 2.48
CA CYS A 478 -10.84 -3.46 1.35
C CYS A 478 -10.07 -4.77 1.44
N LEU A 479 -10.78 -5.88 1.24
CA LEU A 479 -10.23 -7.21 1.07
C LEU A 479 -10.78 -7.85 -0.22
N ASN A 480 -10.32 -9.05 -0.55
CA ASN A 480 -10.82 -9.84 -1.68
C ASN A 480 -11.19 -11.27 -1.22
N LEU A 481 -12.07 -11.35 -0.23
CA LEU A 481 -12.63 -12.63 0.21
C LEU A 481 -13.49 -13.24 -0.88
N HIS A 482 -13.52 -14.55 -0.96
CA HIS A 482 -14.44 -15.23 -1.86
C HIS A 482 -15.83 -15.28 -1.20
N PRO A 483 -16.89 -14.84 -1.91
CA PRO A 483 -18.24 -15.02 -1.42
C PRO A 483 -18.55 -16.53 -1.29
N SER A 484 -19.24 -16.91 -0.23
CA SER A 484 -19.73 -18.28 -0.09
C SER A 484 -20.98 -18.52 -0.95
N ALA A 485 -21.34 -19.78 -1.15
CA ALA A 485 -22.61 -20.12 -1.76
C ALA A 485 -23.78 -19.49 -0.98
N GLU A 486 -24.88 -19.21 -1.66
CA GLU A 486 -26.06 -18.56 -1.08
C GLU A 486 -26.50 -19.25 0.21
N GLY A 487 -26.57 -18.49 1.30
CA GLY A 487 -26.93 -19.00 2.64
C GLY A 487 -25.81 -19.66 3.45
N ALA A 488 -24.60 -19.84 2.90
CA ALA A 488 -23.47 -20.40 3.64
C ALA A 488 -22.66 -19.30 4.35
N ALA A 489 -22.11 -19.60 5.53
CA ALA A 489 -21.25 -18.68 6.25
C ALA A 489 -19.94 -18.44 5.47
N VAL A 490 -19.49 -17.20 5.39
CA VAL A 490 -18.15 -16.86 4.90
C VAL A 490 -17.14 -17.21 5.98
N LEU A 491 -16.27 -18.18 5.71
CA LEU A 491 -15.25 -18.65 6.64
C LEU A 491 -13.88 -18.12 6.19
N LEU A 492 -13.17 -17.45 7.08
CA LEU A 492 -11.83 -16.93 6.83
C LEU A 492 -10.76 -17.97 7.16
N SER A 493 -9.70 -18.01 6.40
CA SER A 493 -8.45 -18.58 6.87
C SER A 493 -7.83 -17.72 7.98
N HIS A 494 -6.95 -18.29 8.78
CA HIS A 494 -6.19 -17.51 9.76
C HIS A 494 -5.40 -16.36 9.10
N GLN A 495 -4.87 -16.57 7.89
CA GLN A 495 -4.18 -15.53 7.14
C GLN A 495 -5.11 -14.40 6.71
N GLU A 496 -6.31 -14.70 6.21
CA GLU A 496 -7.32 -13.68 5.86
C GLU A 496 -7.76 -12.90 7.09
N THR A 497 -7.88 -13.57 8.25
CA THR A 497 -8.13 -12.91 9.54
C THR A 497 -7.01 -11.93 9.89
N ARG A 498 -5.75 -12.34 9.77
CA ARG A 498 -4.58 -11.46 10.00
C ARG A 498 -4.58 -10.25 9.08
N ILE A 499 -4.86 -10.45 7.79
CA ILE A 499 -4.95 -9.35 6.81
C ILE A 499 -6.04 -8.35 7.21
N LEU A 500 -7.20 -8.82 7.66
CA LEU A 500 -8.27 -7.94 8.13
C LEU A 500 -7.83 -7.10 9.35
N PHE A 501 -7.13 -7.71 10.31
CA PHE A 501 -6.57 -7.00 11.47
C PHE A 501 -5.49 -6.00 11.06
N HIS A 502 -4.66 -6.35 10.08
CA HIS A 502 -3.65 -5.47 9.49
C HIS A 502 -4.27 -4.21 8.89
N GLU A 503 -5.23 -4.36 7.97
CA GLU A 503 -5.89 -3.23 7.32
C GLU A 503 -6.66 -2.36 8.32
N PHE A 504 -7.24 -3.00 9.34
CA PHE A 504 -7.87 -2.27 10.43
C PHE A 504 -6.85 -1.51 11.28
N GLY A 505 -5.62 -2.00 11.43
CA GLY A 505 -4.52 -1.28 12.08
C GLY A 505 -4.16 0.02 11.35
N HIS A 506 -4.13 0.02 10.02
CA HIS A 506 -4.00 1.25 9.21
C HIS A 506 -5.19 2.19 9.42
N LEU A 507 -6.41 1.64 9.48
CA LEU A 507 -7.60 2.44 9.76
C LEU A 507 -7.53 3.11 11.14
N LEU A 508 -7.09 2.39 12.18
CA LEU A 508 -6.89 2.96 13.52
C LEU A 508 -5.84 4.08 13.51
N HIS A 509 -4.76 3.92 12.75
CA HIS A 509 -3.75 4.97 12.56
C HIS A 509 -4.38 6.26 11.99
N LEU A 510 -5.28 6.13 11.02
CA LEU A 510 -6.05 7.26 10.51
C LEU A 510 -6.99 7.84 11.57
N MET A 511 -7.77 7.00 12.27
CA MET A 511 -8.79 7.43 13.22
C MET A 511 -8.23 8.17 14.44
N PHE A 512 -7.00 7.80 14.86
CA PHE A 512 -6.34 8.40 16.01
C PHE A 512 -5.42 9.56 15.69
N THR A 513 -5.30 9.98 14.42
CA THR A 513 -4.49 11.16 14.07
C THR A 513 -4.98 12.41 14.81
N ARG A 514 -4.04 13.24 15.29
CA ARG A 514 -4.34 14.48 16.02
C ARG A 514 -3.74 15.71 15.34
N VAL A 515 -3.10 15.52 14.18
CA VAL A 515 -2.53 16.62 13.42
C VAL A 515 -3.60 17.32 12.60
N SER A 516 -3.43 18.63 12.40
CA SER A 516 -4.36 19.48 11.65
C SER A 516 -4.03 19.53 10.17
N THR A 517 -2.76 19.28 9.82
CA THR A 517 -2.24 19.32 8.45
C THR A 517 -2.55 18.01 7.73
N PRO A 518 -3.41 18.00 6.69
CA PRO A 518 -3.84 16.78 6.01
C PRO A 518 -2.69 15.94 5.44
N SER A 519 -1.66 16.56 4.90
CA SER A 519 -0.47 15.89 4.35
C SER A 519 0.42 15.21 5.40
N LEU A 520 0.21 15.48 6.69
CA LEU A 520 0.90 14.84 7.81
C LEU A 520 0.01 13.85 8.58
N ALA A 521 -1.26 13.70 8.17
CA ALA A 521 -2.26 12.97 8.94
C ALA A 521 -2.32 11.48 8.58
N GLY A 522 -2.67 10.65 9.57
CA GLY A 522 -2.90 9.22 9.40
C GLY A 522 -1.68 8.48 8.85
N THR A 523 -1.86 7.81 7.71
CA THR A 523 -0.81 7.03 7.05
C THR A 523 0.17 7.86 6.22
N SER A 524 0.08 9.21 6.27
CA SER A 524 1.05 10.12 5.63
C SER A 524 2.33 10.24 6.47
N VAL A 525 3.03 9.15 6.65
CA VAL A 525 4.26 9.00 7.43
C VAL A 525 5.34 8.32 6.57
N PRO A 526 6.62 8.32 6.99
CA PRO A 526 7.67 7.58 6.29
C PRO A 526 7.30 6.11 6.07
N ARG A 527 7.72 5.54 4.92
CA ARG A 527 7.34 4.18 4.52
C ARG A 527 7.80 3.10 5.49
N ASP A 528 8.92 3.31 6.15
CA ASP A 528 9.48 2.39 7.15
C ASP A 528 8.79 2.49 8.52
N PHE A 529 7.83 3.40 8.68
CA PHE A 529 6.99 3.51 9.87
C PHE A 529 5.52 3.11 9.61
N VAL A 530 5.01 3.28 8.40
CA VAL A 530 3.59 3.14 8.07
C VAL A 530 2.99 1.78 8.47
N GLU A 531 3.80 0.71 8.44
CA GLU A 531 3.38 -0.65 8.78
C GLU A 531 3.40 -0.96 10.29
N VAL A 532 3.90 -0.07 11.14
CA VAL A 532 4.00 -0.33 12.59
C VAL A 532 2.62 -0.54 13.21
N PRO A 533 1.60 0.31 12.99
CA PRO A 533 0.26 0.09 13.56
C PRO A 533 -0.44 -1.14 12.98
N SER A 534 -0.28 -1.41 11.69
CA SER A 534 -0.92 -2.54 11.01
C SER A 534 -0.34 -3.87 11.47
N GLN A 535 1.00 -4.02 11.47
CA GLN A 535 1.68 -5.22 11.95
C GLN A 535 1.49 -5.43 13.46
N PHE A 536 1.35 -4.36 14.23
CA PHE A 536 1.02 -4.47 15.66
C PHE A 536 -0.33 -5.18 15.86
N MET A 537 -1.34 -4.83 15.07
CA MET A 537 -2.65 -5.46 15.16
C MET A 537 -2.64 -6.95 14.78
N GLU A 538 -1.77 -7.37 13.86
CA GLU A 538 -1.64 -8.79 13.51
C GLU A 538 -1.24 -9.68 14.70
N ASN A 539 -0.49 -9.15 15.68
CA ASN A 539 -0.05 -9.94 16.83
C ASN A 539 -1.23 -10.52 17.63
N TRP A 540 -2.35 -9.84 17.65
CA TRP A 540 -3.55 -10.27 18.36
C TRP A 540 -4.20 -11.51 17.75
N CYS A 541 -3.95 -11.77 16.46
CA CYS A 541 -4.40 -13.00 15.80
C CYS A 541 -3.62 -14.26 16.24
N TRP A 542 -2.58 -14.09 17.05
CA TRP A 542 -1.78 -15.17 17.63
C TRP A 542 -1.99 -15.33 19.14
N HIS A 543 -2.62 -14.33 19.78
CA HIS A 543 -2.80 -14.34 21.22
C HIS A 543 -3.94 -15.29 21.61
N PRO A 544 -3.69 -16.33 22.45
CA PRO A 544 -4.70 -17.35 22.74
C PRO A 544 -6.01 -16.81 23.30
N ASP A 545 -5.95 -15.84 24.23
CA ASP A 545 -7.16 -15.31 24.86
C ASP A 545 -7.99 -14.47 23.89
N VAL A 546 -7.33 -13.76 22.96
CA VAL A 546 -8.01 -13.00 21.90
C VAL A 546 -8.69 -13.99 20.93
N LEU A 547 -7.98 -15.03 20.50
CA LEU A 547 -8.56 -16.07 19.64
C LEU A 547 -9.75 -16.75 20.32
N LYS A 548 -9.66 -17.12 21.59
CA LYS A 548 -10.76 -17.72 22.36
C LYS A 548 -11.99 -16.82 22.44
N SER A 549 -11.82 -15.51 22.39
CA SER A 549 -12.94 -14.58 22.49
C SER A 549 -13.88 -14.64 21.28
N PHE A 550 -13.34 -14.84 20.06
CA PHE A 550 -14.13 -14.82 18.82
C PHE A 550 -14.03 -16.07 17.95
N ALA A 551 -12.94 -16.86 18.02
CA ALA A 551 -12.77 -18.05 17.19
C ALA A 551 -13.70 -19.17 17.69
N ARG A 552 -14.84 -19.33 16.99
CA ARG A 552 -15.90 -20.29 17.35
C ARG A 552 -16.33 -21.06 16.12
N HIS A 553 -16.48 -22.37 16.30
CA HIS A 553 -16.90 -23.26 15.23
C HIS A 553 -18.25 -22.87 14.62
N GLU A 554 -18.30 -22.75 13.30
CA GLU A 554 -19.45 -22.26 12.51
C GLU A 554 -20.80 -22.92 12.85
N LYS A 555 -20.80 -24.24 13.10
CA LYS A 555 -22.03 -25.03 13.34
C LYS A 555 -22.33 -25.21 14.82
N THR A 556 -21.31 -25.45 15.65
CA THR A 556 -21.53 -25.80 17.07
C THR A 556 -21.42 -24.60 18.00
N GLY A 557 -20.81 -23.50 17.56
CA GLY A 557 -20.54 -22.34 18.41
C GLY A 557 -19.48 -22.57 19.49
N LEU A 558 -18.89 -23.76 19.56
CA LEU A 558 -17.84 -24.09 20.53
C LEU A 558 -16.56 -23.29 20.23
N PRO A 559 -15.83 -22.85 21.26
CA PRO A 559 -14.57 -22.15 21.07
C PRO A 559 -13.52 -23.06 20.44
N ILE A 560 -12.50 -22.43 19.82
CA ILE A 560 -11.36 -23.14 19.25
C ILE A 560 -10.66 -24.00 20.33
N PRO A 561 -10.34 -25.29 20.07
CA PRO A 561 -9.69 -26.17 21.03
C PRO A 561 -8.28 -25.72 21.40
N GLU A 562 -7.87 -25.95 22.65
CA GLU A 562 -6.51 -25.65 23.14
C GLU A 562 -5.40 -26.31 22.33
N GLU A 563 -5.64 -27.53 21.84
CA GLU A 563 -4.68 -28.25 21.01
C GLU A 563 -4.47 -27.52 19.67
N MET A 564 -5.56 -27.02 19.06
CA MET A 564 -5.49 -26.28 17.83
C MET A 564 -4.82 -24.93 18.01
N LEU A 565 -5.04 -24.23 19.14
CA LEU A 565 -4.33 -23.00 19.50
C LEU A 565 -2.83 -23.23 19.66
N ARG A 566 -2.43 -24.31 20.34
CA ARG A 566 -1.02 -24.69 20.48
C ARG A 566 -0.37 -25.01 19.13
N SER A 567 -1.07 -25.74 18.28
CA SER A 567 -0.61 -26.05 16.93
C SER A 567 -0.47 -24.81 16.05
N LEU A 568 -1.41 -23.88 16.18
CA LEU A 568 -1.37 -22.58 15.48
C LEU A 568 -0.18 -21.73 15.96
N ASP A 569 0.02 -21.58 17.25
CA ASP A 569 1.15 -20.82 17.81
C ASP A 569 2.50 -21.45 17.43
N ALA A 570 2.60 -22.78 17.51
CA ALA A 570 3.80 -23.49 17.04
C ALA A 570 4.07 -23.26 15.55
N SER A 571 3.02 -23.14 14.72
CA SER A 571 3.14 -22.89 13.28
C SER A 571 3.71 -21.50 12.95
N ARG A 572 3.57 -20.52 13.85
CA ARG A 572 4.18 -19.19 13.74
C ARG A 572 5.70 -19.24 13.59
N GLY A 573 6.31 -20.26 14.19
CA GLY A 573 7.77 -20.49 14.17
C GLY A 573 8.26 -21.33 13.00
N ASN A 574 7.45 -21.63 11.98
CA ASN A 574 7.90 -22.44 10.85
C ASN A 574 8.79 -21.63 9.90
N THR A 575 10.07 -21.98 9.87
CA THR A 575 11.09 -21.37 9.00
C THR A 575 11.11 -19.81 8.92
N PRO A 576 11.00 -19.09 10.07
CA PRO A 576 10.98 -17.63 10.06
C PRO A 576 12.33 -17.03 9.64
N ALA A 577 13.44 -17.71 9.92
CA ALA A 577 14.76 -17.26 9.52
C ALA A 577 14.97 -17.39 8.01
N LEU A 578 14.44 -18.43 7.38
CA LEU A 578 14.44 -18.60 5.93
C LEU A 578 13.67 -17.48 5.24
N ALA A 579 12.46 -17.18 5.71
CA ALA A 579 11.64 -16.10 5.18
C ALA A 579 12.31 -14.73 5.32
N LEU A 580 12.82 -14.43 6.51
CA LEU A 580 13.52 -13.17 6.79
C LEU A 580 14.81 -13.03 5.97
N ALA A 581 15.61 -14.09 5.86
CA ALA A 581 16.84 -14.09 5.06
C ALA A 581 16.56 -13.76 3.59
N GLY A 582 15.47 -14.29 3.01
CA GLY A 582 15.03 -13.98 1.65
C GLY A 582 14.75 -12.48 1.48
N GLN A 583 13.98 -11.87 2.38
CA GLN A 583 13.69 -10.43 2.33
C GLN A 583 14.94 -9.57 2.49
N LEU A 584 15.84 -9.93 3.43
CA LEU A 584 17.09 -9.20 3.65
C LEU A 584 18.04 -9.29 2.46
N LEU A 585 18.08 -10.41 1.75
CA LEU A 585 18.87 -10.56 0.52
C LEU A 585 18.34 -9.63 -0.59
N TYR A 586 17.03 -9.53 -0.78
CA TYR A 586 16.45 -8.56 -1.73
C TYR A 586 16.77 -7.12 -1.34
N ALA A 587 16.61 -6.76 -0.06
CA ALA A 587 16.95 -5.42 0.43
C ALA A 587 18.44 -5.10 0.23
N LYS A 588 19.33 -6.05 0.54
CA LYS A 588 20.78 -5.91 0.33
C LYS A 588 21.13 -5.74 -1.15
N MET A 589 20.50 -6.53 -2.02
CA MET A 589 20.70 -6.43 -3.45
C MET A 589 20.27 -5.06 -3.99
N ASP A 590 19.08 -4.59 -3.60
CA ASP A 590 18.55 -3.28 -4.01
C ASP A 590 19.47 -2.14 -3.56
N LEU A 591 19.88 -2.12 -2.29
CA LEU A 591 20.84 -1.14 -1.79
C LEU A 591 22.18 -1.21 -2.55
N ALA A 592 22.70 -2.42 -2.81
CA ALA A 592 23.97 -2.61 -3.47
C ALA A 592 23.96 -2.08 -4.91
N VAL A 593 22.94 -2.42 -5.73
CA VAL A 593 22.87 -1.96 -7.14
C VAL A 593 22.68 -0.45 -7.27
N HIS A 594 22.11 0.20 -6.25
CA HIS A 594 21.94 1.64 -6.21
C HIS A 594 23.15 2.40 -5.60
N THR A 595 24.05 1.69 -4.90
CA THR A 595 25.26 2.27 -4.28
C THR A 595 26.49 2.06 -5.13
N LEU A 596 26.64 0.87 -5.75
CA LEU A 596 27.82 0.50 -6.53
C LEU A 596 27.89 1.27 -7.85
N SER A 597 29.10 1.56 -8.30
CA SER A 597 29.34 2.06 -9.67
C SER A 597 28.94 0.99 -10.69
N LEU A 598 28.33 1.40 -11.82
CA LEU A 598 27.96 0.51 -12.92
C LEU A 598 29.15 -0.31 -13.46
N ILE A 599 30.39 0.15 -13.28
CA ILE A 599 31.62 -0.55 -13.63
C ILE A 599 31.79 -1.85 -12.81
N HIS A 600 31.32 -1.85 -11.55
CA HIS A 600 31.37 -3.05 -10.69
C HIS A 600 30.19 -4.02 -10.92
N ILE A 601 29.13 -3.58 -11.60
CA ILE A 601 28.01 -4.44 -11.99
C ILE A 601 28.34 -5.24 -13.25
N SER A 602 29.29 -4.78 -14.07
CA SER A 602 29.71 -5.46 -15.31
C SER A 602 30.61 -6.67 -15.07
N GLU A 603 31.25 -6.80 -13.90
CA GLU A 603 31.87 -8.05 -13.49
C GLU A 603 30.84 -8.92 -12.77
N PRO A 604 30.54 -10.14 -13.26
CA PRO A 604 29.67 -11.02 -12.52
C PRO A 604 30.39 -11.38 -11.22
N THR A 605 30.09 -10.66 -10.14
CA THR A 605 30.36 -11.17 -8.80
C THR A 605 29.62 -12.49 -8.74
N ARG A 606 30.33 -13.57 -8.98
CA ARG A 606 29.87 -14.92 -8.70
C ARG A 606 29.56 -14.96 -7.22
N LEU A 607 28.31 -14.64 -6.87
CA LEU A 607 27.72 -15.07 -5.61
C LEU A 607 27.71 -16.60 -5.68
N ARG A 608 28.84 -17.19 -5.29
CA ARG A 608 28.90 -18.60 -4.92
C ARG A 608 28.16 -18.70 -3.59
N CYS A 609 26.84 -18.94 -3.68
CA CYS A 609 26.07 -19.48 -2.56
C CYS A 609 26.32 -20.98 -2.46
#